data_1d00d48c7656ae98a392fb814df1776c
#
_entry.id   1d00d48c7656ae98a392fb814df1776c
#
_cell.length_a   1.000
_cell.length_b   1.000
_cell.length_c   1.000
_cell.angle_alpha   90.00
_cell.angle_beta   90.00
_cell.angle_gamma   90.00
#
_symmetry.space_group_name_H-M   'P 1'
#
loop_
_entity.id
_entity.type
_entity.pdbx_description
1 polymer ?
#
loop_
_entity_poly.entity_id
_entity_poly.type
_entity_poly.pdbx_seq_one_letter_code
_entity_poly.pdbx_strand_id
1 'polypeptide(L)'
;MKMRHVFAAALLLCAAHAVAQQPLYKQANAPIEERIKDLLERMTVEEKVGQLCCPMGWEMYTKTGNKVEASELYKKQMGNGMPIGSYWAVLRA
;
A
#
# COMPACT_ATOMS: atom_id res chain seq x y z
N MET A 1 41.73 20.31 16.66
CA MET A 1 41.02 20.36 15.35
C MET A 1 40.79 18.99 14.70
N LYS A 2 41.55 17.94 15.01
CA LYS A 2 41.40 16.59 14.43
C LYS A 2 40.25 15.76 14.96
N MET A 3 39.75 16.00 16.20
CA MET A 3 38.69 15.22 16.85
C MET A 3 37.28 15.54 16.32
N ARG A 4 37.04 16.76 15.84
CA ARG A 4 35.74 17.17 15.27
C ARG A 4 35.38 16.47 13.97
N HIS A 5 36.38 16.14 13.16
CA HIS A 5 36.18 15.46 11.88
C HIS A 5 35.93 13.95 12.03
N VAL A 6 36.44 13.34 13.10
CA VAL A 6 36.20 11.92 13.40
C VAL A 6 34.75 11.68 13.84
N PHE A 7 34.15 12.59 14.64
CA PHE A 7 32.75 12.51 15.01
C PHE A 7 31.81 12.74 13.85
N ALA A 8 32.13 13.68 12.94
CA ALA A 8 31.32 13.91 11.73
C ALA A 8 31.34 12.71 10.77
N ALA A 9 32.47 12.03 10.63
CA ALA A 9 32.59 10.83 9.79
C ALA A 9 31.81 9.64 10.40
N ALA A 10 31.84 9.47 11.73
CA ALA A 10 31.07 8.42 12.40
C ALA A 10 29.55 8.61 12.27
N LEU A 11 29.05 9.86 12.35
CA LEU A 11 27.64 10.17 12.14
C LEU A 11 27.17 9.91 10.70
N LEU A 12 28.03 10.17 9.71
CA LEU A 12 27.73 9.90 8.30
C LEU A 12 27.70 8.39 7.97
N LEU A 13 28.52 7.58 8.65
CA LEU A 13 28.50 6.13 8.49
C LEU A 13 27.23 5.50 9.10
N CYS A 14 26.70 6.03 10.21
CA CYS A 14 25.45 5.53 10.79
C CYS A 14 24.21 5.85 9.93
N ALA A 15 24.23 6.95 9.18
CA ALA A 15 23.12 7.31 8.29
C ALA A 15 23.04 6.41 7.03
N ALA A 16 24.12 5.78 6.63
CA ALA A 16 24.15 4.92 5.44
C ALA A 16 23.51 3.53 5.64
N HIS A 17 23.18 3.13 6.85
CA HIS A 17 22.59 1.81 7.15
C HIS A 17 21.07 1.81 7.28
N ALA A 18 20.41 2.96 7.13
CA ALA A 18 18.95 3.03 7.01
C ALA A 18 18.49 2.79 5.57
N VAL A 19 18.99 1.76 4.92
CA VAL A 19 18.29 1.16 3.78
C VAL A 19 17.03 0.55 4.38
N ALA A 20 15.89 1.21 4.16
CA ALA A 20 14.60 0.72 4.64
C ALA A 20 14.41 -0.70 4.12
N GLN A 21 14.62 -1.67 5.00
CA GLN A 21 14.49 -3.08 4.66
C GLN A 21 13.08 -3.30 4.14
N GLN A 22 12.95 -3.81 2.92
CA GLN A 22 11.65 -4.04 2.30
C GLN A 22 10.79 -4.91 3.24
N PRO A 23 9.53 -4.51 3.54
CA PRO A 23 8.66 -5.29 4.41
C PRO A 23 8.59 -6.76 3.99
N LEU A 24 8.50 -7.67 4.96
CA LEU A 24 8.55 -9.11 4.72
C LEU A 24 7.46 -9.56 3.74
N TYR A 25 6.26 -8.98 3.81
CA TYR A 25 5.15 -9.33 2.92
C TYR A 25 5.44 -9.05 1.43
N LYS A 26 6.38 -8.14 1.13
CA LYS A 26 6.81 -7.82 -0.25
C LYS A 26 7.93 -8.72 -0.76
N GLN A 27 8.55 -9.51 0.08
CA GLN A 27 9.67 -10.38 -0.28
C GLN A 27 9.16 -11.67 -0.89
N ALA A 28 9.29 -11.84 -2.20
CA ALA A 28 8.75 -12.99 -2.93
C ALA A 28 9.34 -14.34 -2.46
N ASN A 29 10.56 -14.35 -1.94
CA ASN A 29 11.28 -15.54 -1.49
C ASN A 29 10.95 -15.95 -0.05
N ALA A 30 10.25 -15.12 0.73
CA ALA A 30 9.86 -15.45 2.09
C ALA A 30 8.67 -16.44 2.10
N PRO A 31 8.57 -17.31 3.11
CA PRO A 31 7.46 -18.23 3.27
C PRO A 31 6.11 -17.49 3.29
N ILE A 32 5.11 -18.05 2.62
CA ILE A 32 3.82 -17.39 2.42
C ILE A 32 3.12 -17.05 3.75
N GLU A 33 3.19 -17.94 4.73
CA GLU A 33 2.58 -17.75 6.05
C GLU A 33 3.19 -16.58 6.81
N GLU A 34 4.50 -16.43 6.74
CA GLU A 34 5.21 -15.31 7.36
C GLU A 34 4.86 -13.98 6.68
N ARG A 35 4.72 -13.99 5.36
CA ARG A 35 4.30 -12.82 4.57
C ARG A 35 2.88 -12.39 4.92
N ILE A 36 1.95 -13.36 5.05
CA ILE A 36 0.56 -13.11 5.44
C ILE A 36 0.52 -12.50 6.84
N LYS A 37 1.25 -13.08 7.79
CA LYS A 37 1.33 -12.59 9.16
C LYS A 37 1.85 -11.15 9.22
N ASP A 38 2.97 -10.86 8.56
CA ASP A 38 3.56 -9.51 8.51
C ASP A 38 2.60 -8.49 7.89
N LEU A 39 1.87 -8.86 6.82
CA LEU A 39 0.86 -8.00 6.21
C LEU A 39 -0.31 -7.72 7.17
N LEU A 40 -0.88 -8.76 7.76
CA LEU A 40 -2.01 -8.62 8.68
C LEU A 40 -1.69 -7.82 9.94
N GLU A 41 -0.46 -7.91 10.44
CA GLU A 41 0.00 -7.11 11.60
C GLU A 41 0.12 -5.62 11.26
N ARG A 42 0.39 -5.28 10.00
CA ARG A 42 0.52 -3.89 9.53
C ARG A 42 -0.81 -3.25 9.15
N MET A 43 -1.78 -4.04 8.74
CA MET A 43 -3.10 -3.56 8.31
C MET A 43 -3.89 -3.01 9.49
N THR A 44 -4.53 -1.85 9.29
CA THR A 44 -5.52 -1.32 10.22
C THR A 44 -6.80 -2.17 10.22
N VAL A 45 -7.68 -1.95 11.18
CA VAL A 45 -8.99 -2.63 11.21
C VAL A 45 -9.83 -2.26 10.00
N GLU A 46 -9.80 -1.00 9.60
CA GLU A 46 -10.51 -0.48 8.43
C GLU A 46 -10.03 -1.15 7.14
N GLU A 47 -8.72 -1.30 6.98
CA GLU A 47 -8.13 -2.00 5.83
C GLU A 47 -8.54 -3.48 5.81
N LYS A 48 -8.55 -4.16 6.95
CA LYS A 48 -9.00 -5.55 7.06
C LYS A 48 -10.47 -5.69 6.69
N VAL A 49 -11.33 -4.82 7.21
CA VAL A 49 -12.76 -4.78 6.89
C VAL A 49 -12.97 -4.49 5.40
N GLY A 50 -12.22 -3.54 4.84
CA GLY A 50 -12.28 -3.20 3.42
C GLY A 50 -11.98 -4.40 2.50
N GLN A 51 -11.06 -5.29 2.90
CA GLN A 51 -10.77 -6.50 2.13
C GLN A 51 -11.95 -7.49 2.08
N LEU A 52 -12.85 -7.44 3.04
CA LEU A 52 -14.07 -8.26 3.07
C LEU A 52 -15.25 -7.62 2.34
N CYS A 53 -15.16 -6.35 1.98
CA CYS A 53 -16.20 -5.63 1.25
C CYS A 53 -16.14 -5.90 -0.24
N CYS A 54 -17.30 -6.02 -0.87
CA CYS A 54 -17.45 -6.20 -2.31
C CYS A 54 -18.60 -5.32 -2.84
N PRO A 55 -18.41 -4.00 -2.95
CA PRO A 55 -19.44 -3.10 -3.45
C PRO A 55 -19.65 -3.25 -4.96
N MET A 56 -20.76 -2.65 -5.44
CA MET A 56 -21.07 -2.57 -6.87
C MET A 56 -20.03 -1.73 -7.60
N GLY A 57 -19.49 -2.27 -8.67
CA GLY A 57 -18.42 -1.62 -9.45
C GLY A 57 -18.87 -0.63 -10.51
N TRP A 58 -20.18 -0.54 -10.83
CA TRP A 58 -20.66 0.33 -11.92
C TRP A 58 -20.45 1.82 -11.67
N GLU A 59 -20.53 2.24 -10.44
CA GLU A 59 -20.32 3.63 -10.04
C GLU A 59 -18.85 3.98 -9.83
N MET A 60 -17.96 3.00 -9.97
CA MET A 60 -16.54 3.17 -9.69
C MET A 60 -15.78 3.77 -10.87
N TYR A 61 -16.40 3.87 -12.04
CA TYR A 61 -15.79 4.46 -13.24
C TYR A 61 -16.80 5.30 -14.02
N THR A 62 -16.27 6.22 -14.82
CA THR A 62 -17.00 7.00 -15.81
C THR A 62 -16.49 6.64 -17.20
N LYS A 63 -17.41 6.48 -18.18
CA LYS A 63 -17.07 6.19 -19.57
C LYS A 63 -17.57 7.32 -20.46
N THR A 64 -16.66 7.90 -21.24
CA THR A 64 -16.99 8.90 -22.25
C THR A 64 -16.38 8.48 -23.59
N GLY A 65 -17.20 7.94 -24.48
CA GLY A 65 -16.70 7.30 -25.70
C GLY A 65 -15.81 6.10 -25.38
N ASN A 66 -14.55 6.15 -25.81
CA ASN A 66 -13.56 5.09 -25.56
C ASN A 66 -12.68 5.38 -24.31
N LYS A 67 -12.91 6.50 -23.62
CA LYS A 67 -12.15 6.87 -22.43
C LYS A 67 -12.85 6.37 -21.18
N VAL A 68 -12.11 5.65 -20.33
CA VAL A 68 -12.58 5.16 -19.03
C VAL A 68 -11.70 5.76 -17.95
N GLU A 69 -12.30 6.35 -16.92
CA GLU A 69 -11.61 7.00 -15.80
C GLU A 69 -12.25 6.56 -14.47
N ALA A 70 -11.43 6.56 -13.40
CA ALA A 70 -11.93 6.33 -12.06
C ALA A 70 -12.90 7.45 -11.64
N SER A 71 -14.06 7.08 -11.14
CA SER A 71 -15.08 8.04 -10.65
C SER A 71 -14.62 8.74 -9.36
N GLU A 72 -15.25 9.85 -9.04
CA GLU A 72 -15.02 10.55 -7.77
C GLU A 72 -15.45 9.67 -6.56
N LEU A 73 -16.48 8.83 -6.73
CA LEU A 73 -16.89 7.86 -5.70
C LEU A 73 -15.77 6.84 -5.42
N TYR A 74 -15.14 6.29 -6.48
CA TYR A 74 -13.99 5.40 -6.33
C TYR A 74 -12.83 6.07 -5.61
N LYS A 75 -12.46 7.28 -6.03
CA LYS A 75 -11.36 8.05 -5.41
C LYS A 75 -11.64 8.33 -3.93
N LYS A 76 -12.88 8.68 -3.60
CA LYS A 76 -13.31 8.91 -2.22
C LYS A 76 -13.23 7.64 -1.37
N GLN A 77 -13.68 6.51 -1.88
CA GLN A 77 -13.62 5.24 -1.15
C GLN A 77 -12.17 4.80 -0.90
N MET A 78 -11.33 4.88 -1.91
CA MET A 78 -9.92 4.51 -1.78
C MET A 78 -9.13 5.49 -0.90
N GLY A 79 -9.51 6.78 -0.91
CA GLY A 79 -8.86 7.84 -0.12
C GLY A 79 -9.19 7.80 1.38
N ASN A 80 -10.25 7.11 1.80
CA ASN A 80 -10.66 7.03 3.20
C ASN A 80 -9.88 5.98 4.04
N GLY A 81 -8.81 5.40 3.50
CA GLY A 81 -8.00 4.40 4.22
C GLY A 81 -8.67 3.04 4.41
N MET A 82 -9.78 2.78 3.71
CA MET A 82 -10.46 1.49 3.67
C MET A 82 -10.42 0.93 2.25
N PRO A 83 -9.27 0.41 1.82
CA PRO A 83 -9.13 -0.14 0.47
C PRO A 83 -10.01 -1.37 0.30
N ILE A 84 -10.90 -1.30 -0.68
CA ILE A 84 -11.85 -2.37 -1.00
C ILE A 84 -11.12 -3.55 -1.64
N GLY A 85 -11.39 -4.77 -1.15
CA GLY A 85 -10.74 -5.98 -1.62
C GLY A 85 -11.20 -6.44 -3.00
N SER A 86 -12.45 -6.20 -3.36
CA SER A 86 -13.02 -6.56 -4.66
C SER A 86 -14.24 -5.70 -5.01
N TYR A 87 -14.54 -5.63 -6.31
CA TYR A 87 -15.77 -5.04 -6.83
C TYR A 87 -16.46 -6.05 -7.73
N TRP A 88 -17.79 -6.17 -7.67
CA TRP A 88 -18.52 -6.98 -8.60
C TRP A 88 -19.16 -6.13 -9.70
N ALA A 89 -19.39 -6.72 -10.87
CA ALA A 89 -19.98 -6.04 -12.04
C ALA A 89 -19.21 -4.79 -12.51
N VAL A 90 -17.86 -4.82 -12.48
CA VAL A 90 -17.03 -3.67 -12.84
C VAL A 90 -17.05 -3.37 -14.33
N LEU A 91 -17.06 -4.39 -15.16
CA LEU A 91 -16.96 -4.25 -16.60
C LEU A 91 -18.21 -4.83 -17.30
N ARG A 92 -19.32 -4.14 -17.18
CA ARG A 92 -20.43 -4.35 -18.13
C ARG A 92 -20.15 -3.53 -19.40
N ALA A 93 -19.91 -4.26 -20.48
CA ALA A 93 -19.83 -3.68 -21.83
C ALA A 93 -21.18 -3.07 -22.23
#